data_a030772604c76099fb7c232460c3daf9
#
_entry.id   a030772604c76099fb7c232460c3daf9
#
_cell.length_a   1.000
_cell.length_b   1.000
_cell.length_c   1.000
_cell.angle_alpha   90.00
_cell.angle_beta   90.00
_cell.angle_gamma   90.00
#
_symmetry.space_group_name_H-M   'P 1'
#
loop_
_entity.id
_entity.type
_entity.pdbx_description
1 polymer ?
#
loop_
_entity_poly.entity_id
_entity_poly.type
_entity_poly.pdbx_seq_one_letter_code
_entity_poly.pdbx_strand_id
1 'polypeptide(L)'
;MRILWVVVCVVLIFPFCVQAQRGWHAGLKGGISVPKLRAPSSSTNSYSDGFQTVVGPQAGLIAEYRFNSLFSLQSEFNYSTQGGEKNGDQRIRTTDFKAYIPVGVNLPQYLYGNFNNKISLVYLELPLMAKFSFPLSNKYRLAVYGGPYAGYLIKAEGEASGKSKIYTDPQKTTELKYNGFALGEVDFTRKEDIIDQLSKNNFGLQGGTSIEYATGRINYFFAVGGNYGFKRLQKDPNFGNNKTGGLAISLGLTTKL
;
A
#
# COMPACT_ATOMS: atom_id res chain seq x y z
N MET A 1 8.10 36.86 -5.59
CA MET A 1 9.54 36.68 -5.91
C MET A 1 10.50 36.97 -4.77
N ARG A 2 10.30 38.00 -3.94
CA ARG A 2 11.24 38.35 -2.83
C ARG A 2 11.30 37.28 -1.69
N ILE A 3 10.22 36.59 -1.37
CA ILE A 3 10.17 35.57 -0.31
C ILE A 3 10.94 34.30 -0.70
N LEU A 4 10.93 33.94 -1.98
CA LEU A 4 11.64 32.75 -2.49
C LEU A 4 13.17 32.91 -2.36
N TRP A 5 13.70 34.13 -2.56
CA TRP A 5 15.12 34.40 -2.38
C TRP A 5 15.56 34.38 -0.92
N VAL A 6 14.70 34.81 0.01
CA VAL A 6 15.01 34.74 1.45
C VAL A 6 15.08 33.30 1.93
N VAL A 7 14.18 32.39 1.46
CA VAL A 7 14.22 30.98 1.79
C VAL A 7 15.47 30.30 1.21
N VAL A 8 15.86 30.65 -0.02
CA VAL A 8 17.09 30.11 -0.65
C VAL A 8 18.36 30.63 0.07
N CYS A 9 18.38 31.85 0.50
CA CYS A 9 19.53 32.42 1.26
C CYS A 9 19.64 31.87 2.68
N VAL A 10 18.52 31.56 3.37
CA VAL A 10 18.56 30.94 4.70
C VAL A 10 19.09 29.51 4.65
N VAL A 11 18.83 28.77 3.57
CA VAL A 11 19.38 27.42 3.37
C VAL A 11 20.89 27.43 3.09
N LEU A 12 21.45 28.53 2.58
CA LEU A 12 22.86 28.65 2.23
C LEU A 12 23.79 29.16 3.35
N ILE A 13 23.24 29.62 4.50
CA ILE A 13 24.02 30.25 5.58
C ILE A 13 24.26 29.32 6.79
N PHE A 14 23.86 28.04 6.74
CA PHE A 14 24.25 27.11 7.82
C PHE A 14 25.74 26.76 7.69
N PRO A 15 26.59 27.17 8.65
CA PRO A 15 28.02 26.91 8.58
C PRO A 15 28.30 25.41 8.72
N PHE A 16 29.05 24.91 7.80
CA PHE A 16 29.62 23.55 7.75
C PHE A 16 30.65 23.34 8.88
N CYS A 17 30.21 23.19 10.10
CA CYS A 17 31.06 22.84 11.22
C CYS A 17 30.46 21.72 12.05
N VAL A 18 30.30 20.55 11.43
CA VAL A 18 30.24 19.27 12.16
C VAL A 18 31.03 18.29 11.34
N GLN A 19 32.05 17.67 11.92
CA GLN A 19 32.76 16.56 11.31
C GLN A 19 31.74 15.48 10.98
N ALA A 20 31.32 15.47 9.74
CA ALA A 20 30.27 14.63 9.25
C ALA A 20 30.69 13.18 9.43
N GLN A 21 29.83 12.37 9.97
CA GLN A 21 29.91 10.93 9.90
C GLN A 21 29.68 10.48 8.43
N ARG A 22 30.55 10.95 7.55
CA ARG A 22 30.55 10.60 6.14
C ARG A 22 30.80 9.11 5.99
N GLY A 23 30.04 8.44 5.12
CA GLY A 23 30.27 7.03 4.81
C GLY A 23 28.99 6.21 4.76
N TRP A 24 29.19 4.93 4.57
CA TRP A 24 28.14 3.94 4.49
C TRP A 24 27.59 3.58 5.87
N HIS A 25 26.29 3.42 5.92
CA HIS A 25 25.54 2.89 7.06
C HIS A 25 24.63 1.78 6.55
N ALA A 26 24.55 0.70 7.32
CA ALA A 26 23.61 -0.38 7.07
C ALA A 26 22.65 -0.50 8.24
N GLY A 27 21.46 -1.01 8.00
CA GLY A 27 20.47 -1.12 9.06
C GLY A 27 19.32 -2.06 8.70
N LEU A 28 18.43 -2.15 9.67
CA LEU A 28 17.19 -2.91 9.54
C LEU A 28 16.04 -2.16 10.18
N LYS A 29 14.84 -2.45 9.69
CA LYS A 29 13.59 -1.91 10.25
C LYS A 29 12.52 -2.97 10.28
N GLY A 30 11.56 -2.79 11.19
CA GLY A 30 10.34 -3.56 11.28
C GLY A 30 9.18 -2.68 11.72
N GLY A 31 7.96 -3.07 11.37
CA GLY A 31 6.80 -2.28 11.70
C GLY A 31 5.52 -2.78 11.07
N ILE A 32 4.59 -1.88 10.90
CA ILE A 32 3.28 -2.15 10.31
C ILE A 32 3.04 -1.27 9.08
N SER A 33 2.40 -1.86 8.10
CA SER A 33 1.81 -1.17 6.95
C SER A 33 0.32 -0.99 7.20
N VAL A 34 -0.17 0.21 6.90
CA VAL A 34 -1.59 0.63 6.97
C VAL A 34 -2.00 0.96 5.54
N PRO A 35 -2.19 -0.08 4.69
CA PRO A 35 -2.42 0.11 3.26
C PRO A 35 -3.80 0.66 2.97
N LYS A 36 -3.92 1.34 1.84
CA LYS A 36 -5.17 1.81 1.29
C LYS A 36 -5.22 1.53 -0.21
N LEU A 37 -6.12 0.67 -0.64
CA LEU A 37 -6.44 0.53 -2.05
C LEU A 37 -7.25 1.76 -2.49
N ARG A 38 -6.74 2.47 -3.48
CA ARG A 38 -7.34 3.73 -3.94
C ARG A 38 -7.97 3.54 -5.30
N ALA A 39 -9.26 3.86 -5.39
CA ALA A 39 -9.97 4.03 -6.65
C ALA A 39 -9.74 5.46 -7.18
N PRO A 40 -9.69 5.68 -8.49
CA PRO A 40 -9.76 7.01 -9.07
C PRO A 40 -11.10 7.66 -8.70
N SER A 41 -11.11 8.96 -8.42
CA SER A 41 -12.31 9.73 -8.07
C SER A 41 -13.38 9.75 -9.16
N SER A 42 -13.02 9.44 -10.40
CA SER A 42 -13.93 9.29 -11.54
C SER A 42 -14.42 7.86 -11.77
N SER A 43 -14.03 6.92 -10.91
CA SER A 43 -14.40 5.50 -11.05
C SER A 43 -15.84 5.29 -10.64
N THR A 44 -16.71 4.98 -11.59
CA THR A 44 -18.03 4.41 -11.35
C THR A 44 -17.97 2.89 -11.15
N ASN A 45 -16.76 2.33 -11.06
CA ASN A 45 -16.52 0.90 -10.96
C ASN A 45 -16.61 0.46 -9.49
N SER A 46 -17.75 -0.12 -9.12
CA SER A 46 -18.00 -0.60 -7.76
C SER A 46 -17.05 -1.71 -7.28
N TYR A 47 -16.24 -2.31 -8.16
CA TYR A 47 -15.16 -3.22 -7.77
C TYR A 47 -13.97 -2.51 -7.12
N SER A 48 -13.84 -1.21 -7.35
CA SER A 48 -12.72 -0.41 -6.84
C SER A 48 -13.04 0.34 -5.56
N ASP A 49 -14.32 0.55 -5.26
CA ASP A 49 -14.75 1.40 -4.14
C ASP A 49 -15.05 0.62 -2.86
N GLY A 50 -14.94 1.30 -1.72
CA GLY A 50 -15.36 0.80 -0.42
C GLY A 50 -14.36 -0.10 0.29
N PHE A 51 -13.11 -0.25 -0.21
CA PHE A 51 -12.08 -0.99 0.51
C PHE A 51 -11.62 -0.23 1.74
N GLN A 52 -11.68 -0.91 2.88
CA GLN A 52 -11.13 -0.49 4.16
C GLN A 52 -9.69 -1.00 4.29
N THR A 53 -8.95 -0.39 5.19
CA THR A 53 -7.55 -0.73 5.48
C THR A 53 -7.45 -2.05 6.23
N VAL A 54 -6.52 -2.92 5.81
CA VAL A 54 -6.11 -4.10 6.56
C VAL A 54 -4.64 -3.94 6.94
N VAL A 55 -4.39 -3.76 8.24
CA VAL A 55 -3.03 -3.61 8.75
C VAL A 55 -2.25 -4.91 8.57
N GLY A 56 -1.00 -4.78 8.12
CA GLY A 56 -0.12 -5.93 7.91
C GLY A 56 1.33 -5.64 8.29
N PRO A 57 2.17 -6.66 8.43
CA PRO A 57 3.57 -6.49 8.77
C PRO A 57 4.37 -5.88 7.63
N GLN A 58 5.44 -5.16 8.02
CA GLN A 58 6.52 -4.77 7.12
C GLN A 58 7.87 -4.95 7.79
N ALA A 59 8.88 -5.26 6.99
CA ALA A 59 10.27 -5.35 7.42
C ALA A 59 11.19 -4.92 6.27
N GLY A 60 12.40 -4.46 6.58
CA GLY A 60 13.31 -4.05 5.54
C GLY A 60 14.76 -3.94 6.00
N LEU A 61 15.64 -4.03 5.01
CA LEU A 61 17.06 -3.72 5.12
C LEU A 61 17.30 -2.31 4.62
N ILE A 62 18.28 -1.62 5.19
CA ILE A 62 18.61 -0.23 4.88
C ILE A 62 20.08 -0.15 4.49
N ALA A 63 20.35 0.56 3.38
CA ALA A 63 21.66 1.03 2.99
C ALA A 63 21.58 2.56 2.84
N GLU A 64 22.37 3.28 3.61
CA GLU A 64 22.39 4.76 3.61
C GLU A 64 23.82 5.23 3.40
N TYR A 65 24.03 6.12 2.44
CA TYR A 65 25.29 6.84 2.29
C TYR A 65 25.11 8.28 2.73
N ARG A 66 25.82 8.65 3.81
CA ARG A 66 25.83 10.01 4.34
C ARG A 66 26.92 10.83 3.66
N PHE A 67 26.53 11.87 2.94
CA PHE A 67 27.46 12.83 2.32
C PHE A 67 27.97 13.85 3.33
N ASN A 68 27.10 14.26 4.24
CA ASN A 68 27.36 15.17 5.35
C ASN A 68 26.35 14.95 6.48
N SER A 69 26.37 15.78 7.51
CA SER A 69 25.46 15.70 8.65
C SER A 69 24.00 15.96 8.32
N LEU A 70 23.73 16.68 7.21
CA LEU A 70 22.39 17.08 6.81
C LEU A 70 21.82 16.16 5.73
N PHE A 71 22.62 15.73 4.75
CA PHE A 71 22.14 15.06 3.55
C PHE A 71 22.72 13.64 3.41
N SER A 72 21.83 12.71 3.12
CA SER A 72 22.16 11.33 2.76
C SER A 72 21.27 10.81 1.64
N LEU A 73 21.73 9.76 0.97
CA LEU A 73 20.96 8.94 0.05
C LEU A 73 20.71 7.59 0.71
N GLN A 74 19.44 7.22 0.82
CA GLN A 74 19.00 5.97 1.46
C GLN A 74 18.29 5.10 0.45
N SER A 75 18.70 3.84 0.36
CA SER A 75 17.95 2.79 -0.32
C SER A 75 17.53 1.74 0.68
N GLU A 76 16.43 1.08 0.41
CA GLU A 76 15.90 0.02 1.27
C GLU A 76 15.50 -1.18 0.42
N PHE A 77 15.47 -2.35 1.05
CA PHE A 77 14.84 -3.54 0.49
C PHE A 77 13.75 -3.98 1.46
N ASN A 78 12.50 -3.71 1.09
CA ASN A 78 11.36 -3.86 1.98
C ASN A 78 10.47 -5.03 1.57
N TYR A 79 10.07 -5.83 2.55
CA TYR A 79 8.88 -6.66 2.52
C TYR A 79 7.70 -5.80 3.01
N SER A 80 6.71 -5.58 2.18
CA SER A 80 5.59 -4.68 2.45
C SER A 80 4.26 -5.36 2.18
N THR A 81 3.37 -5.34 3.17
CA THR A 81 2.01 -5.83 3.00
C THR A 81 1.12 -4.69 2.52
N GLN A 82 0.36 -4.95 1.46
CA GLN A 82 -0.62 -4.05 0.88
C GLN A 82 -1.98 -4.76 0.82
N GLY A 83 -3.06 -4.04 0.54
CA GLY A 83 -4.37 -4.65 0.36
C GLY A 83 -5.51 -3.86 0.97
N GLY A 84 -6.62 -4.53 1.16
CA GLY A 84 -7.81 -3.95 1.75
C GLY A 84 -8.91 -4.99 1.90
N GLU A 85 -9.93 -4.64 2.66
CA GLU A 85 -11.09 -5.45 2.94
C GLU A 85 -12.36 -4.65 2.65
N LYS A 86 -13.33 -5.29 2.05
CA LYS A 86 -14.63 -4.71 1.77
C LYS A 86 -15.72 -5.60 2.31
N ASN A 87 -16.39 -5.10 3.33
CA ASN A 87 -17.53 -5.76 3.97
C ASN A 87 -18.85 -5.22 3.42
N GLY A 88 -19.85 -6.10 3.39
CA GLY A 88 -21.22 -5.72 3.07
C GLY A 88 -21.60 -5.97 1.63
N ASP A 89 -22.36 -5.06 1.04
CA ASP A 89 -22.93 -5.25 -0.28
C ASP A 89 -21.88 -5.24 -1.39
N GLN A 90 -21.80 -6.36 -2.10
CA GLN A 90 -20.88 -6.58 -3.20
C GLN A 90 -21.66 -6.73 -4.50
N ARG A 91 -21.09 -6.18 -5.57
CA ARG A 91 -21.51 -6.44 -6.94
C ARG A 91 -20.70 -7.60 -7.49
N ILE A 92 -21.34 -8.58 -8.04
CA ILE A 92 -20.75 -9.78 -8.63
C ILE A 92 -21.04 -9.76 -10.13
N ARG A 93 -20.05 -9.95 -10.98
CA ARG A 93 -20.34 -10.12 -12.39
C ARG A 93 -20.95 -11.48 -12.64
N THR A 94 -22.00 -11.52 -13.42
CA THR A 94 -22.68 -12.75 -13.78
C THR A 94 -21.75 -13.74 -14.47
N THR A 95 -20.75 -13.25 -15.23
CA THR A 95 -19.71 -14.10 -15.85
C THR A 95 -18.90 -14.90 -14.85
N ASP A 96 -18.64 -14.31 -13.68
CA ASP A 96 -17.82 -14.94 -12.62
C ASP A 96 -18.63 -15.99 -11.85
N PHE A 97 -19.96 -15.93 -12.00
CA PHE A 97 -20.93 -16.81 -11.35
C PHE A 97 -21.52 -17.88 -12.28
N LYS A 98 -21.25 -17.82 -13.58
CA LYS A 98 -21.80 -18.73 -14.59
C LYS A 98 -21.52 -20.21 -14.32
N ALA A 99 -20.42 -20.52 -13.64
CA ALA A 99 -20.10 -21.93 -13.28
C ALA A 99 -21.08 -22.53 -12.26
N TYR A 100 -21.80 -21.69 -11.53
CA TYR A 100 -22.75 -22.07 -10.48
C TYR A 100 -24.21 -21.95 -10.92
N ILE A 101 -24.46 -21.46 -12.14
CA ILE A 101 -25.80 -21.25 -12.67
C ILE A 101 -25.99 -22.13 -13.88
N PRO A 102 -27.07 -22.91 -13.92
CA PRO A 102 -27.37 -23.76 -15.06
C PRO A 102 -27.56 -22.96 -16.37
N VAL A 103 -27.27 -23.61 -17.49
CA VAL A 103 -27.41 -23.05 -18.82
C VAL A 103 -28.86 -22.67 -19.12
N GLY A 104 -29.09 -21.49 -19.69
CA GLY A 104 -30.41 -21.05 -20.15
C GLY A 104 -31.10 -19.99 -19.28
N VAL A 105 -30.51 -19.56 -18.17
CA VAL A 105 -31.03 -18.44 -17.37
C VAL A 105 -30.58 -17.11 -17.95
N ASN A 106 -31.53 -16.25 -18.29
CA ASN A 106 -31.23 -14.86 -18.71
C ASN A 106 -30.94 -14.02 -17.48
N LEU A 107 -29.64 -13.71 -17.26
CA LEU A 107 -29.16 -13.00 -16.08
C LEU A 107 -28.78 -11.56 -16.45
N PRO A 108 -29.00 -10.61 -15.52
CA PRO A 108 -28.47 -9.26 -15.67
C PRO A 108 -26.93 -9.30 -15.66
N GLN A 109 -26.29 -8.25 -16.16
CA GLN A 109 -24.84 -8.14 -16.19
C GLN A 109 -24.18 -8.28 -14.82
N TYR A 110 -24.90 -7.89 -13.76
CA TYR A 110 -24.43 -7.92 -12.36
C TYR A 110 -25.48 -8.58 -11.47
N LEU A 111 -24.97 -9.31 -10.50
CA LEU A 111 -25.70 -9.83 -9.35
C LEU A 111 -25.21 -9.13 -8.09
N TYR A 112 -25.96 -9.22 -7.00
CA TYR A 112 -25.68 -8.56 -5.73
C TYR A 112 -25.76 -9.54 -4.57
N GLY A 113 -24.84 -9.43 -3.63
CA GLY A 113 -24.81 -10.24 -2.42
C GLY A 113 -24.11 -9.48 -1.28
N ASN A 114 -24.27 -9.98 -0.07
CA ASN A 114 -23.65 -9.39 1.11
C ASN A 114 -22.62 -10.37 1.70
N PHE A 115 -21.35 -10.10 1.49
CA PHE A 115 -20.25 -10.91 1.99
C PHE A 115 -19.00 -10.07 2.20
N ASN A 116 -18.00 -10.66 2.87
CA ASN A 116 -16.71 -10.02 3.05
C ASN A 116 -15.77 -10.40 1.89
N ASN A 117 -15.02 -9.44 1.38
CA ASN A 117 -13.99 -9.63 0.36
C ASN A 117 -12.69 -8.95 0.82
N LYS A 118 -11.66 -9.75 1.07
CA LYS A 118 -10.35 -9.29 1.51
C LYS A 118 -9.30 -9.59 0.44
N ILE A 119 -8.50 -8.59 0.12
CA ILE A 119 -7.37 -8.70 -0.79
C ILE A 119 -6.10 -8.49 0.01
N SER A 120 -5.21 -9.47 -0.01
CA SER A 120 -3.90 -9.43 0.66
C SER A 120 -2.80 -9.54 -0.38
N LEU A 121 -1.92 -8.54 -0.41
CA LEU A 121 -0.83 -8.41 -1.36
C LEU A 121 0.49 -8.30 -0.61
N VAL A 122 1.53 -8.91 -1.13
CA VAL A 122 2.88 -8.78 -0.60
C VAL A 122 3.81 -8.31 -1.70
N TYR A 123 4.48 -7.20 -1.44
CA TYR A 123 5.47 -6.61 -2.34
C TYR A 123 6.87 -6.69 -1.76
N LEU A 124 7.85 -6.93 -2.62
CA LEU A 124 9.23 -6.51 -2.40
C LEU A 124 9.40 -5.12 -3.01
N GLU A 125 9.82 -4.15 -2.22
CA GLU A 125 9.93 -2.75 -2.63
C GLU A 125 11.37 -2.27 -2.49
N LEU A 126 11.84 -1.53 -3.49
CA LEU A 126 13.17 -0.93 -3.55
C LEU A 126 13.03 0.58 -3.75
N PRO A 127 12.91 1.38 -2.68
CA PRO A 127 12.95 2.83 -2.75
C PRO A 127 14.38 3.35 -2.85
N LEU A 128 14.53 4.51 -3.48
CA LEU A 128 15.74 5.32 -3.48
C LEU A 128 15.35 6.74 -3.02
N MET A 129 15.80 7.15 -1.84
CA MET A 129 15.30 8.32 -1.14
C MET A 129 16.42 9.31 -0.82
N ALA A 130 16.18 10.57 -1.13
CA ALA A 130 16.92 11.68 -0.54
C ALA A 130 16.45 11.86 0.91
N LYS A 131 17.38 11.97 1.85
CA LYS A 131 17.09 12.13 3.28
C LYS A 131 17.84 13.34 3.83
N PHE A 132 17.11 14.18 4.52
CA PHE A 132 17.61 15.37 5.21
C PHE A 132 17.42 15.20 6.71
N SER A 133 18.53 15.27 7.47
CA SER A 133 18.56 15.03 8.92
C SER A 133 18.95 16.32 9.65
N PHE A 134 18.04 16.85 10.43
CA PHE A 134 18.19 18.08 11.20
C PHE A 134 18.52 17.74 12.66
N PRO A 135 19.64 18.21 13.22
CA PRO A 135 19.96 17.98 14.62
C PRO A 135 18.99 18.76 15.51
N LEU A 136 18.32 18.05 16.43
CA LEU A 136 17.51 18.65 17.49
C LEU A 136 18.32 18.80 18.77
N SER A 137 19.27 17.91 19.00
CA SER A 137 20.25 17.95 20.10
C SER A 137 21.48 17.13 19.74
N ASN A 138 22.42 16.98 20.67
CA ASN A 138 23.63 16.15 20.48
C ASN A 138 23.31 14.67 20.20
N LYS A 139 22.12 14.17 20.57
CA LYS A 139 21.73 12.77 20.41
C LYS A 139 20.50 12.57 19.51
N TYR A 140 19.67 13.60 19.36
CA TYR A 140 18.41 13.49 18.63
C TYR A 140 18.46 14.23 17.30
N ARG A 141 17.92 13.63 16.26
CA ARG A 141 17.73 14.21 14.93
C ARG A 141 16.32 14.01 14.45
N LEU A 142 15.79 14.98 13.73
CA LEU A 142 14.59 14.85 12.92
C LEU A 142 15.01 14.66 11.48
N ALA A 143 14.55 13.60 10.83
CA ALA A 143 14.83 13.41 9.42
C ALA A 143 13.53 13.44 8.61
N VAL A 144 13.65 13.99 7.38
CA VAL A 144 12.61 13.95 6.35
C VAL A 144 13.22 13.29 5.13
N TYR A 145 12.50 12.37 4.53
CA TYR A 145 13.01 11.62 3.39
C TYR A 145 11.93 11.41 2.33
N GLY A 146 12.36 11.24 1.09
CA GLY A 146 11.46 10.94 0.00
C GLY A 146 12.17 10.64 -1.30
N GLY A 147 11.49 9.90 -2.16
CA GLY A 147 12.01 9.51 -3.46
C GLY A 147 11.14 8.49 -4.18
N PRO A 148 11.56 8.08 -5.37
CA PRO A 148 10.89 7.02 -6.12
C PRO A 148 11.08 5.65 -5.49
N TYR A 149 10.14 4.74 -5.76
CA TYR A 149 10.30 3.33 -5.47
C TYR A 149 9.83 2.46 -6.63
N ALA A 150 10.44 1.29 -6.74
CA ALA A 150 9.96 0.18 -7.56
C ALA A 150 9.50 -0.95 -6.62
N GLY A 151 8.42 -1.64 -7.00
CA GLY A 151 7.85 -2.75 -6.24
C GLY A 151 7.56 -3.94 -7.15
N TYR A 152 7.76 -5.14 -6.62
CA TYR A 152 7.44 -6.39 -7.28
C TYR A 152 6.49 -7.21 -6.42
N LEU A 153 5.33 -7.57 -6.95
CA LEU A 153 4.32 -8.38 -6.30
C LEU A 153 4.78 -9.84 -6.25
N ILE A 154 4.96 -10.37 -5.04
CA ILE A 154 5.40 -11.76 -4.82
C ILE A 154 4.29 -12.68 -4.33
N LYS A 155 3.20 -12.11 -3.77
CA LYS A 155 2.04 -12.88 -3.31
C LYS A 155 0.78 -12.03 -3.43
N ALA A 156 -0.31 -12.64 -3.88
CA ALA A 156 -1.61 -12.00 -3.94
C ALA A 156 -2.72 -13.02 -3.64
N GLU A 157 -3.43 -12.83 -2.56
CA GLU A 157 -4.53 -13.68 -2.14
C GLU A 157 -5.83 -12.90 -2.09
N GLY A 158 -6.87 -13.42 -2.70
CA GLY A 158 -8.26 -13.04 -2.54
C GLY A 158 -8.97 -13.99 -1.59
N GLU A 159 -9.65 -13.45 -0.60
CA GLU A 159 -10.43 -14.21 0.37
C GLU A 159 -11.85 -13.64 0.42
N ALA A 160 -12.84 -14.43 0.05
CA ALA A 160 -14.24 -14.13 0.24
C ALA A 160 -14.78 -14.98 1.40
N SER A 161 -15.66 -14.41 2.22
CA SER A 161 -16.28 -15.13 3.34
C SER A 161 -17.67 -14.62 3.62
N GLY A 162 -18.53 -15.51 4.10
CA GLY A 162 -19.92 -15.24 4.46
C GLY A 162 -20.92 -15.93 3.57
N LYS A 163 -22.17 -15.98 4.04
CA LYS A 163 -23.32 -16.52 3.32
C LYS A 163 -24.28 -15.39 2.99
N SER A 164 -24.81 -15.41 1.79
CA SER A 164 -25.77 -14.41 1.33
C SER A 164 -26.74 -14.99 0.31
N LYS A 165 -27.94 -14.48 0.30
CA LYS A 165 -28.82 -14.57 -0.86
C LYS A 165 -28.24 -13.74 -2.00
N ILE A 166 -28.55 -14.15 -3.22
CA ILE A 166 -28.16 -13.44 -4.43
C ILE A 166 -29.35 -12.71 -4.99
N TYR A 167 -29.14 -11.47 -5.38
CA TYR A 167 -30.15 -10.58 -5.90
C TYR A 167 -29.80 -10.12 -7.32
N THR A 168 -30.85 -9.85 -8.11
CA THR A 168 -30.70 -9.34 -9.48
C THR A 168 -30.70 -7.83 -9.58
N ASP A 169 -30.97 -7.14 -8.48
CA ASP A 169 -31.04 -5.68 -8.37
C ASP A 169 -30.18 -5.13 -7.21
N PRO A 170 -29.65 -3.92 -7.31
CA PRO A 170 -28.80 -3.30 -6.29
C PRO A 170 -29.54 -2.99 -4.97
N GLN A 171 -30.87 -2.87 -5.00
CA GLN A 171 -31.70 -2.63 -3.83
C GLN A 171 -31.98 -3.94 -3.06
N LYS A 172 -31.61 -5.09 -3.65
CA LYS A 172 -31.81 -6.43 -3.07
C LYS A 172 -33.27 -6.75 -2.79
N THR A 173 -34.14 -6.34 -3.69
CA THR A 173 -35.58 -6.60 -3.61
C THR A 173 -35.98 -7.87 -4.34
N THR A 174 -35.23 -8.24 -5.38
CA THR A 174 -35.52 -9.38 -6.24
C THR A 174 -34.44 -10.45 -6.08
N GLU A 175 -34.76 -11.51 -5.33
CA GLU A 175 -33.88 -12.67 -5.15
C GLU A 175 -33.72 -13.43 -6.46
N LEU A 176 -32.51 -13.89 -6.75
CA LEU A 176 -32.23 -14.72 -7.93
C LEU A 176 -32.96 -16.05 -7.83
N LYS A 177 -33.76 -16.37 -8.86
CA LYS A 177 -34.54 -17.60 -8.96
C LYS A 177 -34.02 -18.49 -10.08
N TYR A 178 -34.07 -19.80 -9.83
CA TYR A 178 -33.85 -20.84 -10.83
C TYR A 178 -35.06 -21.74 -10.93
N ASN A 179 -35.60 -21.89 -12.13
CA ASN A 179 -36.84 -22.64 -12.37
C ASN A 179 -38.01 -22.23 -11.45
N GLY A 180 -38.12 -20.92 -11.15
CA GLY A 180 -39.16 -20.36 -10.29
C GLY A 180 -38.88 -20.44 -8.79
N PHE A 181 -37.87 -21.16 -8.36
CA PHE A 181 -37.45 -21.29 -6.96
C PHE A 181 -36.30 -20.38 -6.63
N ALA A 182 -36.34 -19.73 -5.46
CA ALA A 182 -35.22 -18.93 -4.95
C ALA A 182 -34.00 -19.82 -4.72
N LEU A 183 -32.80 -19.33 -5.09
CA LEU A 183 -31.54 -20.07 -4.89
C LEU A 183 -31.20 -20.27 -3.40
N GLY A 184 -31.81 -19.45 -2.52
CA GLY A 184 -31.47 -19.45 -1.12
C GLY A 184 -30.11 -18.80 -0.81
N GLU A 185 -29.57 -19.13 0.34
CA GLU A 185 -28.25 -18.65 0.74
C GLU A 185 -27.12 -19.42 0.04
N VAL A 186 -26.19 -18.69 -0.54
CA VAL A 186 -24.96 -19.22 -1.15
C VAL A 186 -23.81 -18.92 -0.23
N ASP A 187 -22.94 -19.88 -0.01
CA ASP A 187 -21.70 -19.72 0.73
C ASP A 187 -20.61 -19.23 -0.23
N PHE A 188 -20.11 -18.02 0.04
CA PHE A 188 -19.03 -17.37 -0.72
C PHE A 188 -17.64 -17.69 -0.18
N THR A 189 -17.54 -18.49 0.88
CA THR A 189 -16.27 -18.76 1.54
C THR A 189 -15.31 -19.47 0.59
N ARG A 190 -14.29 -18.71 0.15
CA ARG A 190 -13.22 -19.20 -0.72
C ARG A 190 -11.96 -18.38 -0.52
N LYS A 191 -10.83 -19.04 -0.76
CA LYS A 191 -9.53 -18.39 -0.82
C LYS A 191 -8.84 -18.81 -2.11
N GLU A 192 -8.33 -17.86 -2.84
CA GLU A 192 -7.71 -18.09 -4.15
C GLU A 192 -6.46 -17.25 -4.34
N ASP A 193 -5.51 -17.75 -5.11
CA ASP A 193 -4.38 -16.99 -5.60
C ASP A 193 -4.84 -16.15 -6.80
N ILE A 194 -4.67 -14.84 -6.69
CA ILE A 194 -5.07 -13.88 -7.73
C ILE A 194 -3.88 -13.19 -8.40
N ILE A 195 -2.65 -13.69 -8.17
CA ILE A 195 -1.41 -13.03 -8.63
C ILE A 195 -1.38 -12.85 -10.16
N ASP A 196 -1.93 -13.79 -10.90
CA ASP A 196 -1.95 -13.75 -12.37
C ASP A 196 -2.95 -12.74 -12.95
N GLN A 197 -3.93 -12.31 -12.14
CA GLN A 197 -4.89 -11.26 -12.50
C GLN A 197 -4.34 -9.87 -12.27
N LEU A 198 -3.20 -9.74 -11.56
CA LEU A 198 -2.64 -8.47 -11.10
C LEU A 198 -1.34 -8.12 -11.81
N SER A 199 -1.05 -6.82 -11.87
CA SER A 199 0.23 -6.29 -12.36
C SER A 199 1.32 -6.58 -11.35
N LYS A 200 2.33 -7.37 -11.73
CA LYS A 200 3.44 -7.76 -10.83
C LYS A 200 4.36 -6.58 -10.49
N ASN A 201 4.56 -5.66 -11.44
CA ASN A 201 5.41 -4.49 -11.21
C ASN A 201 4.57 -3.29 -10.74
N ASN A 202 5.09 -2.57 -9.77
CA ASN A 202 4.56 -1.30 -9.30
C ASN A 202 5.70 -0.27 -9.21
N PHE A 203 5.37 0.99 -9.33
CA PHE A 203 6.30 2.10 -9.12
C PHE A 203 5.52 3.31 -8.61
N GLY A 204 6.22 4.20 -7.90
CA GLY A 204 5.57 5.35 -7.30
C GLY A 204 6.55 6.22 -6.53
N LEU A 205 6.01 6.98 -5.58
CA LEU A 205 6.76 7.79 -4.64
C LEU A 205 6.56 7.25 -3.23
N GLN A 206 7.62 7.32 -2.45
CA GLN A 206 7.64 7.01 -1.02
C GLN A 206 8.31 8.16 -0.27
N GLY A 207 7.84 8.43 0.95
CA GLY A 207 8.45 9.44 1.79
C GLY A 207 7.88 9.44 3.20
N GLY A 208 8.54 10.20 4.08
CA GLY A 208 8.13 10.26 5.48
C GLY A 208 9.07 11.10 6.33
N THR A 209 8.90 10.93 7.63
CA THR A 209 9.72 11.56 8.66
C THR A 209 10.14 10.53 9.69
N SER A 210 11.29 10.75 10.33
CA SER A 210 11.75 9.93 11.43
C SER A 210 12.41 10.77 12.52
N ILE A 211 12.28 10.29 13.75
CA ILE A 211 13.09 10.75 14.87
C ILE A 211 14.19 9.71 15.09
N GLU A 212 15.43 10.16 15.07
CA GLU A 212 16.62 9.33 15.24
C GLU A 212 17.28 9.64 16.59
N TYR A 213 17.74 8.57 17.27
CA TYR A 213 18.52 8.65 18.50
C TYR A 213 19.89 7.99 18.28
N ALA A 214 20.94 8.80 18.35
CA ALA A 214 22.32 8.38 18.11
C ALA A 214 23.01 7.94 19.40
N THR A 215 23.52 6.70 19.41
CA THR A 215 24.36 6.15 20.50
C THR A 215 25.67 5.63 19.92
N GLY A 216 26.69 6.48 19.89
CA GLY A 216 27.98 6.10 19.31
C GLY A 216 27.87 5.72 17.83
N ARG A 217 28.02 4.42 17.52
CA ARG A 217 27.96 3.91 16.14
C ARG A 217 26.55 3.53 15.68
N ILE A 218 25.61 3.38 16.62
CA ILE A 218 24.23 2.93 16.33
C ILE A 218 23.30 4.12 16.40
N ASN A 219 22.41 4.21 15.39
CA ASN A 219 21.29 5.15 15.39
C ASN A 219 20.00 4.33 15.41
N TYR A 220 19.21 4.48 16.46
CA TYR A 220 17.84 3.98 16.52
C TYR A 220 16.91 5.01 15.90
N PHE A 221 15.83 4.57 15.30
CA PHE A 221 14.85 5.50 14.77
C PHE A 221 13.43 4.97 14.90
N PHE A 222 12.50 5.92 15.03
CA PHE A 222 11.06 5.74 14.83
C PHE A 222 10.67 6.53 13.59
N ALA A 223 9.98 5.88 12.65
CA ALA A 223 9.60 6.50 11.39
C ALA A 223 8.11 6.34 11.09
N VAL A 224 7.53 7.42 10.55
CA VAL A 224 6.19 7.43 9.95
C VAL A 224 6.35 7.90 8.51
N GLY A 225 5.87 7.10 7.59
CA GLY A 225 5.96 7.39 6.17
C GLY A 225 4.77 6.86 5.41
N GLY A 226 4.83 6.98 4.10
CA GLY A 226 3.82 6.45 3.23
C GLY A 226 4.33 6.28 1.82
N ASN A 227 3.58 5.52 1.03
CA ASN A 227 3.85 5.33 -0.38
C ASN A 227 2.61 5.64 -1.22
N TYR A 228 2.85 5.98 -2.47
CA TYR A 228 1.86 6.31 -3.48
C TYR A 228 2.22 5.63 -4.80
N GLY A 229 1.59 4.48 -5.08
CA GLY A 229 1.76 3.76 -6.33
C GLY A 229 1.02 4.42 -7.48
N PHE A 230 1.66 4.47 -8.65
CA PHE A 230 1.10 5.08 -9.85
C PHE A 230 0.42 4.06 -10.75
N LYS A 231 0.86 2.81 -10.69
CA LYS A 231 0.39 1.76 -11.58
C LYS A 231 -0.94 1.17 -11.09
N ARG A 232 -1.81 0.87 -12.05
CA ARG A 232 -3.03 0.11 -11.78
C ARG A 232 -2.69 -1.31 -11.32
N LEU A 233 -3.39 -1.78 -10.29
CA LEU A 233 -3.21 -3.11 -9.72
C LEU A 233 -3.73 -4.20 -10.66
N GLN A 234 -4.97 -4.07 -11.14
CA GLN A 234 -5.59 -5.04 -12.04
C GLN A 234 -5.00 -4.98 -13.45
N LYS A 235 -4.72 -6.11 -14.08
CA LYS A 235 -4.33 -6.19 -15.50
C LYS A 235 -5.47 -5.77 -16.38
N ASP A 236 -6.67 -6.31 -16.16
CA ASP A 236 -7.88 -5.97 -16.90
C ASP A 236 -8.63 -4.83 -16.16
N PRO A 237 -8.90 -3.68 -16.85
CA PRO A 237 -9.64 -2.57 -16.28
C PRO A 237 -11.09 -2.91 -15.89
N ASN A 238 -11.66 -3.94 -16.49
CA ASN A 238 -13.01 -4.38 -16.15
C ASN A 238 -13.10 -4.93 -14.71
N PHE A 239 -12.00 -5.42 -14.13
CA PHE A 239 -11.92 -5.93 -12.75
C PHE A 239 -11.53 -4.86 -11.72
N GLY A 240 -11.53 -3.62 -12.11
CA GLY A 240 -11.22 -2.50 -11.23
C GLY A 240 -10.04 -1.66 -11.70
N ASN A 241 -9.85 -0.54 -11.02
CA ASN A 241 -8.80 0.42 -11.32
C ASN A 241 -8.13 0.91 -10.03
N ASN A 242 -7.82 -0.01 -9.14
CA ASN A 242 -7.17 0.33 -7.88
C ASN A 242 -5.68 0.58 -8.07
N LYS A 243 -5.16 1.48 -7.24
CA LYS A 243 -3.73 1.71 -7.05
C LYS A 243 -3.38 1.45 -5.61
N THR A 244 -2.18 0.96 -5.38
CA THR A 244 -1.66 0.73 -4.03
C THR A 244 -1.19 2.03 -3.40
N GLY A 245 -1.12 2.03 -2.09
CA GLY A 245 -0.56 3.09 -1.28
C GLY A 245 -0.98 2.92 0.17
N GLY A 246 -0.48 3.78 1.03
CA GLY A 246 -0.81 3.72 2.44
C GLY A 246 0.21 4.42 3.31
N LEU A 247 0.02 4.26 4.60
CA LEU A 247 0.95 4.69 5.62
C LEU A 247 1.78 3.51 6.12
N ALA A 248 2.92 3.81 6.71
CA ALA A 248 3.81 2.84 7.33
C ALA A 248 4.37 3.43 8.63
N ILE A 249 4.39 2.64 9.68
CA ILE A 249 4.99 2.98 10.97
C ILE A 249 6.06 1.94 11.25
N SER A 250 7.28 2.38 11.51
CA SER A 250 8.41 1.47 11.70
C SER A 250 9.38 1.95 12.78
N LEU A 251 10.02 0.99 13.40
CA LEU A 251 11.18 1.14 14.26
C LEU A 251 12.37 0.47 13.57
N GLY A 252 13.55 0.98 13.80
CA GLY A 252 14.74 0.36 13.24
C GLY A 252 16.01 0.93 13.82
N LEU A 253 17.11 0.45 13.27
CA LEU A 253 18.43 0.90 13.61
C LEU A 253 19.33 0.93 12.38
N THR A 254 20.30 1.82 12.39
CA THR A 254 21.41 1.84 11.42
C THR A 254 22.74 1.93 12.15
N THR A 255 23.78 1.31 11.60
CA THR A 255 25.15 1.37 12.10
C THR A 255 26.10 1.82 11.00
N LYS A 256 27.14 2.56 11.38
CA LYS A 256 28.22 2.91 10.45
C LYS A 256 29.05 1.65 10.14
N LEU A 257 29.34 1.45 8.85
CA LEU A 257 30.23 0.40 8.34
C LEU A 257 31.70 0.84 8.41
#